data_b347458c0d359aa2a91486c8a68fa949
#
_entry.id   b347458c0d359aa2a91486c8a68fa949
#
_cell.length_a   1.000
_cell.length_b   1.000
_cell.length_c   1.000
_cell.angle_alpha   90.00
_cell.angle_beta   90.00
_cell.angle_gamma   90.00
#
_symmetry.space_group_name_H-M   'P 1'
#
loop_
_entity.id
_entity.type
_entity.pdbx_description
1 polymer ?
#
loop_
_entity_poly.entity_id
_entity_poly.type
_entity_poly.pdbx_seq_one_letter_code
_entity_poly.pdbx_strand_id
1 'polypeptide(L)'
;MSDLVLGLLVLGGCLFAGVLLYNRLQERSARRELERAFPAPGGELPAGEPFARREPILHPLPAAAPDAARAPDPRVDYVIQLASAAPLARTLVLEAWSPIEQRFGRRALLAESEGGWRAALQLVNRAGAVSEAELIEFRSEVETLAAHLGASVSAPEMRAALEGARELDRVCADSDIQVALHVVGASLDPQLGEQPFQVVRREDGVTLILDVVVTPQLGRSYEAMARAGRDLAAAHGGRLVDDRGNALDERALAAIGAQLEAVRQTLAGLGIETGSPLALRLFS
;
A
#
# COMPACT_ATOMS: atom_id res chain seq x y z
N MET A 1 -13.10 45.68 4.80
CA MET A 1 -13.12 44.19 4.69
C MET A 1 -14.52 43.76 5.07
N SER A 2 -15.21 43.08 4.16
CA SER A 2 -16.62 42.76 4.34
C SER A 2 -16.80 41.75 5.50
N ASP A 3 -17.80 41.96 6.33
CA ASP A 3 -18.16 41.10 7.50
C ASP A 3 -18.29 39.64 7.13
N LEU A 4 -18.57 39.36 5.86
CA LEU A 4 -18.66 38.02 5.28
C LEU A 4 -17.29 37.32 5.22
N VAL A 5 -16.18 38.04 4.91
CA VAL A 5 -14.82 37.49 4.89
C VAL A 5 -14.34 37.19 6.31
N LEU A 6 -14.69 38.06 7.26
CA LEU A 6 -14.38 37.86 8.67
C LEU A 6 -15.13 36.63 9.22
N GLY A 7 -16.40 36.48 8.89
CA GLY A 7 -17.22 35.32 9.27
C GLY A 7 -16.67 33.98 8.71
N LEU A 8 -16.23 34.00 7.44
CA LEU A 8 -15.65 32.81 6.79
C LEU A 8 -14.30 32.43 7.41
N LEU A 9 -13.45 33.41 7.78
CA LEU A 9 -12.18 33.18 8.46
C LEU A 9 -12.37 32.61 9.88
N VAL A 10 -13.37 33.12 10.62
CA VAL A 10 -13.70 32.59 11.97
C VAL A 10 -14.24 31.16 11.86
N LEU A 11 -15.12 30.88 10.91
CA LEU A 11 -15.67 29.53 10.69
C LEU A 11 -14.58 28.53 10.29
N GLY A 12 -13.68 28.92 9.37
CA GLY A 12 -12.53 28.10 8.95
C GLY A 12 -11.55 27.84 10.10
N GLY A 13 -11.28 28.88 10.93
CA GLY A 13 -10.43 28.75 12.12
C GLY A 13 -11.02 27.83 13.19
N CYS A 14 -12.33 27.88 13.42
CA CYS A 14 -13.02 26.98 14.35
C CYS A 14 -13.02 25.53 13.88
N LEU A 15 -13.23 25.28 12.58
CA LEU A 15 -13.15 23.95 11.98
C LEU A 15 -11.73 23.37 12.08
N PHE A 16 -10.73 24.17 11.75
CA PHE A 16 -9.31 23.75 11.84
C PHE A 16 -8.90 23.48 13.30
N ALA A 17 -9.29 24.33 14.25
CA ALA A 17 -9.05 24.11 15.67
C ALA A 17 -9.78 22.86 16.20
N GLY A 18 -10.98 22.58 15.70
CA GLY A 18 -11.75 21.38 16.03
C GLY A 18 -11.06 20.09 15.58
N VAL A 19 -10.54 20.08 14.36
CA VAL A 19 -9.79 18.93 13.81
C VAL A 19 -8.47 18.71 14.57
N LEU A 20 -7.73 19.78 14.89
CA LEU A 20 -6.50 19.68 15.67
C LEU A 20 -6.76 19.18 17.10
N LEU A 21 -7.85 19.64 17.73
CA LEU A 21 -8.24 19.18 19.06
C LEU A 21 -8.68 17.72 19.04
N TYR A 22 -9.43 17.31 18.03
CA TYR A 22 -9.86 15.92 17.83
C TYR A 22 -8.65 14.98 17.64
N ASN A 23 -7.70 15.35 16.77
CA ASN A 23 -6.46 14.58 16.57
C ASN A 23 -5.63 14.48 17.86
N ARG A 24 -5.48 15.58 18.62
CA ARG A 24 -4.79 15.56 19.92
C ARG A 24 -5.48 14.70 20.98
N LEU A 25 -6.80 14.67 20.98
CA LEU A 25 -7.56 13.82 21.90
C LEU A 25 -7.41 12.35 21.53
N GLN A 26 -7.38 12.04 20.23
CA GLN A 26 -7.17 10.68 19.72
C GLN A 26 -5.74 10.18 20.00
N GLU A 27 -4.71 11.01 19.83
CA GLU A 27 -3.34 10.68 20.22
C GLU A 27 -3.20 10.42 21.73
N ARG A 28 -3.92 11.17 22.56
CA ARG A 28 -3.90 10.97 24.02
C ARG A 28 -4.62 9.69 24.44
N SER A 29 -5.68 9.30 23.76
CA SER A 29 -6.36 8.02 24.03
C SER A 29 -5.50 6.83 23.62
N ALA A 30 -4.86 6.89 22.45
CA ALA A 30 -3.94 5.86 21.97
C ALA A 30 -2.70 5.71 22.89
N ARG A 31 -2.13 6.81 23.37
CA ARG A 31 -1.02 6.77 24.37
C ARG A 31 -1.45 6.15 25.70
N ARG A 32 -2.64 6.46 26.19
CA ARG A 32 -3.17 5.88 27.44
C ARG A 32 -3.46 4.38 27.30
N GLU A 33 -3.86 3.91 26.13
CA GLU A 33 -4.04 2.48 25.87
C GLU A 33 -2.68 1.76 25.77
N LEU A 34 -1.67 2.37 25.14
CA LEU A 34 -0.30 1.87 25.13
C LEU A 34 0.31 1.82 26.55
N GLU A 35 0.12 2.85 27.38
CA GLU A 35 0.60 2.87 28.77
C GLU A 35 -0.12 1.85 29.67
N ARG A 36 -1.37 1.49 29.36
CA ARG A 36 -2.12 0.42 30.06
C ARG A 36 -1.69 -0.97 29.59
N ALA A 37 -1.30 -1.10 28.32
CA ALA A 37 -0.83 -2.37 27.74
C ALA A 37 0.62 -2.71 28.13
N PHE A 38 1.41 -1.70 28.53
CA PHE A 38 2.80 -1.87 28.96
C PHE A 38 3.04 -1.16 30.30
N PRO A 39 2.68 -1.78 31.45
CA PRO A 39 3.08 -1.26 32.75
C PRO A 39 4.61 -1.33 32.88
N ALA A 40 5.19 -0.26 33.46
CA ALA A 40 6.64 -0.13 33.66
C ALA A 40 7.23 -1.34 34.40
N PRO A 41 8.47 -1.76 34.11
CA PRO A 41 9.07 -2.96 34.68
C PRO A 41 9.47 -2.70 36.16
N GLY A 42 8.67 -3.19 37.07
CA GLY A 42 8.88 -3.05 38.52
C GLY A 42 7.95 -3.91 39.35
N GLY A 43 7.80 -5.18 39.02
CA GLY A 43 7.08 -6.17 39.81
C GLY A 43 7.56 -7.57 39.46
N GLU A 44 7.96 -8.33 40.47
CA GLU A 44 8.40 -9.73 40.36
C GLU A 44 7.33 -10.57 39.62
N LEU A 45 7.75 -11.20 38.52
CA LEU A 45 6.93 -12.15 37.75
C LEU A 45 6.91 -13.50 38.48
N PRO A 46 5.73 -14.11 38.71
CA PRO A 46 5.66 -15.53 39.04
C PRO A 46 6.11 -16.33 37.81
N ALA A 47 6.97 -17.32 38.04
CA ALA A 47 7.47 -18.23 37.04
C ALA A 47 6.31 -19.08 36.48
N GLY A 48 5.76 -18.66 35.36
CA GLY A 48 4.80 -19.37 34.53
C GLY A 48 5.42 -19.64 33.16
N GLU A 49 5.16 -20.81 32.63
CA GLU A 49 5.75 -21.41 31.44
C GLU A 49 5.90 -20.45 30.23
N PRO A 50 6.93 -20.64 29.36
CA PRO A 50 7.17 -19.74 28.23
C PRO A 50 6.03 -19.87 27.22
N PHE A 51 5.20 -18.82 27.14
CA PHE A 51 4.28 -18.67 26.01
C PHE A 51 5.09 -18.64 24.72
N ALA A 52 5.03 -19.71 23.96
CA ALA A 52 5.59 -19.76 22.62
C ALA A 52 4.89 -18.69 21.79
N ARG A 53 5.61 -17.59 21.54
CA ARG A 53 5.22 -16.53 20.63
C ARG A 53 5.12 -17.15 19.24
N ARG A 54 3.95 -17.59 18.84
CA ARG A 54 3.70 -17.97 17.45
C ARG A 54 3.68 -16.71 16.64
N GLU A 55 4.75 -16.50 15.87
CA GLU A 55 4.75 -15.49 14.81
C GLU A 55 3.57 -15.76 13.86
N PRO A 56 2.82 -14.73 13.44
CA PRO A 56 1.78 -14.91 12.43
C PRO A 56 2.45 -15.47 11.16
N ILE A 57 1.96 -16.60 10.68
CA ILE A 57 2.40 -17.17 9.41
C ILE A 57 1.85 -16.25 8.31
N LEU A 58 2.67 -15.35 7.84
CA LEU A 58 2.43 -14.60 6.61
C LEU A 58 2.46 -15.61 5.48
N HIS A 59 1.29 -16.00 4.96
CA HIS A 59 1.25 -16.70 3.70
C HIS A 59 1.81 -15.77 2.61
N PRO A 60 2.78 -16.24 1.80
CA PRO A 60 3.30 -15.43 0.72
C PRO A 60 2.15 -15.09 -0.24
N LEU A 61 1.99 -13.79 -0.53
CA LEU A 61 1.14 -13.33 -1.62
C LEU A 61 1.50 -14.11 -2.90
N PRO A 62 0.52 -14.48 -3.73
CA PRO A 62 0.81 -15.15 -4.99
C PRO A 62 1.83 -14.32 -5.76
N ALA A 63 2.95 -14.96 -6.11
CA ALA A 63 4.03 -14.33 -6.84
C ALA A 63 3.46 -13.78 -8.16
N ALA A 64 3.45 -12.46 -8.31
CA ALA A 64 3.09 -11.81 -9.57
C ALA A 64 4.02 -12.35 -10.67
N ALA A 65 3.46 -12.59 -11.86
CA ALA A 65 4.21 -13.02 -13.03
C ALA A 65 5.42 -12.09 -13.26
N PRO A 66 6.65 -12.59 -13.32
CA PRO A 66 7.85 -11.81 -13.06
C PRO A 66 8.16 -10.71 -14.07
N ASP A 67 7.74 -10.78 -15.32
CA ASP A 67 8.23 -9.88 -16.37
C ASP A 67 7.32 -8.71 -16.74
N ALA A 68 6.01 -8.90 -16.80
CA ALA A 68 5.08 -7.81 -17.13
C ALA A 68 4.96 -6.75 -16.00
N ALA A 69 5.21 -7.15 -14.75
CA ALA A 69 5.17 -6.26 -13.59
C ALA A 69 6.39 -5.31 -13.49
N ARG A 70 7.46 -5.58 -14.24
CA ARG A 70 8.74 -4.87 -14.15
C ARG A 70 9.02 -3.89 -15.29
N ALA A 71 8.09 -3.67 -16.20
CA ALA A 71 8.28 -2.68 -17.26
C ALA A 71 8.21 -1.26 -16.67
N PRO A 72 9.13 -0.35 -17.06
CA PRO A 72 9.06 1.07 -16.68
C PRO A 72 7.73 1.71 -17.11
N ASP A 73 7.04 2.35 -16.16
CA ASP A 73 5.78 3.03 -16.39
C ASP A 73 5.91 4.52 -15.96
N PRO A 74 5.81 5.48 -16.89
CA PRO A 74 5.99 6.90 -16.57
C PRO A 74 5.01 7.47 -15.53
N ARG A 75 3.93 6.76 -15.21
CA ARG A 75 2.96 7.18 -14.18
C ARG A 75 3.51 7.03 -12.77
N VAL A 76 4.43 6.08 -12.58
CA VAL A 76 4.95 5.70 -11.25
C VAL A 76 6.48 5.69 -11.19
N ASP A 77 7.14 5.81 -12.34
CA ASP A 77 8.59 5.75 -12.46
C ASP A 77 9.16 7.02 -13.07
N TYR A 78 10.33 7.42 -12.60
CA TYR A 78 11.18 8.40 -13.29
C TYR A 78 11.93 7.68 -14.40
N VAL A 79 11.52 7.88 -15.65
CA VAL A 79 12.04 7.13 -16.80
C VAL A 79 13.05 7.98 -17.58
N ILE A 80 14.27 7.47 -17.70
CA ILE A 80 15.36 8.05 -18.48
C ILE A 80 15.52 7.22 -19.75
N GLN A 81 15.45 7.89 -20.92
CA GLN A 81 15.73 7.24 -22.21
C GLN A 81 17.22 7.29 -22.50
N LEU A 82 17.78 6.15 -22.89
CA LEU A 82 19.16 5.99 -23.34
C LEU A 82 19.13 5.66 -24.82
N ALA A 83 19.55 6.59 -25.68
CA ALA A 83 19.59 6.41 -27.13
C ALA A 83 21.04 6.31 -27.61
N SER A 84 21.32 5.39 -28.53
CA SER A 84 22.63 5.23 -29.14
C SER A 84 22.52 5.17 -30.66
N ALA A 85 23.51 5.71 -31.36
CA ALA A 85 23.57 5.66 -32.81
C ALA A 85 23.75 4.24 -33.36
N ALA A 86 24.33 3.34 -32.57
CA ALA A 86 24.48 1.92 -32.88
C ALA A 86 23.81 1.06 -31.83
N PRO A 87 23.26 -0.12 -32.14
CA PRO A 87 22.68 -1.00 -31.13
C PRO A 87 23.70 -1.35 -30.05
N LEU A 88 23.34 -1.13 -28.80
CA LEU A 88 24.15 -1.51 -27.64
C LEU A 88 24.01 -3.03 -27.38
N ALA A 89 25.13 -3.71 -27.18
CA ALA A 89 25.09 -5.11 -26.80
C ALA A 89 24.43 -5.26 -25.41
N ARG A 90 23.40 -6.12 -25.32
CA ARG A 90 22.64 -6.37 -24.10
C ARG A 90 23.53 -6.72 -22.90
N THR A 91 24.54 -7.59 -23.12
CA THR A 91 25.47 -7.97 -22.05
C THR A 91 26.23 -6.80 -21.47
N LEU A 92 26.73 -5.90 -22.33
CA LEU A 92 27.46 -4.72 -21.91
C LEU A 92 26.57 -3.77 -21.07
N VAL A 93 25.32 -3.57 -21.51
CA VAL A 93 24.38 -2.72 -20.80
C VAL A 93 24.02 -3.31 -19.43
N LEU A 94 23.76 -4.61 -19.35
CA LEU A 94 23.44 -5.30 -18.09
C LEU A 94 24.62 -5.30 -17.11
N GLU A 95 25.84 -5.51 -17.59
CA GLU A 95 27.05 -5.41 -16.77
C GLU A 95 27.22 -4.00 -16.19
N ALA A 96 27.08 -2.98 -17.02
CA ALA A 96 27.18 -1.58 -16.61
C ALA A 96 26.01 -1.15 -15.69
N TRP A 97 24.84 -1.76 -15.81
CA TRP A 97 23.65 -1.51 -14.98
C TRP A 97 23.75 -2.13 -13.58
N SER A 98 24.49 -3.23 -13.42
CA SER A 98 24.57 -4.00 -12.18
C SER A 98 24.83 -3.15 -10.90
N PRO A 99 25.75 -2.15 -10.90
CA PRO A 99 25.96 -1.30 -9.73
C PRO A 99 24.71 -0.49 -9.34
N ILE A 100 23.95 0.02 -10.33
CA ILE A 100 22.74 0.80 -10.11
C ILE A 100 21.65 -0.10 -9.50
N GLU A 101 21.48 -1.32 -10.04
CA GLU A 101 20.53 -2.28 -9.49
C GLU A 101 20.89 -2.69 -8.05
N GLN A 102 22.17 -2.88 -7.74
CA GLN A 102 22.61 -3.19 -6.38
C GLN A 102 22.33 -2.05 -5.41
N ARG A 103 22.46 -0.79 -5.85
CA ARG A 103 22.26 0.38 -4.99
C ARG A 103 20.79 0.69 -4.74
N PHE A 104 19.97 0.71 -5.79
CA PHE A 104 18.55 1.09 -5.73
C PHE A 104 17.61 -0.11 -5.57
N GLY A 105 18.15 -1.32 -5.65
CA GLY A 105 17.42 -2.56 -5.47
C GLY A 105 16.27 -2.73 -6.46
N ARG A 106 15.17 -3.30 -5.98
CA ARG A 106 13.99 -3.60 -6.82
C ARG A 106 13.30 -2.37 -7.40
N ARG A 107 13.61 -1.16 -6.93
CA ARG A 107 13.06 0.10 -7.44
C ARG A 107 13.72 0.54 -8.75
N ALA A 108 14.95 0.10 -9.01
CA ALA A 108 15.62 0.36 -10.28
C ALA A 108 15.20 -0.64 -11.33
N LEU A 109 14.81 -0.15 -12.51
CA LEU A 109 14.29 -0.93 -13.62
C LEU A 109 15.07 -0.58 -14.89
N LEU A 110 15.36 -1.61 -15.70
CA LEU A 110 15.98 -1.45 -17.00
C LEU A 110 15.20 -2.26 -18.03
N ALA A 111 14.86 -1.64 -19.15
CA ALA A 111 14.13 -2.30 -20.23
C ALA A 111 14.65 -1.85 -21.60
N GLU A 112 14.65 -2.75 -22.55
CA GLU A 112 14.88 -2.43 -23.96
C GLU A 112 13.71 -1.62 -24.52
N SER A 113 14.00 -0.69 -25.42
CA SER A 113 13.00 0.11 -26.14
C SER A 113 13.41 0.30 -27.60
N GLU A 114 12.49 0.76 -28.43
CA GLU A 114 12.81 1.13 -29.79
C GLU A 114 13.89 2.23 -29.81
N GLY A 115 15.05 1.91 -30.39
CA GLY A 115 16.18 2.84 -30.48
C GLY A 115 17.10 2.93 -29.27
N GLY A 116 16.97 2.03 -28.26
CA GLY A 116 17.88 2.04 -27.12
C GLY A 116 17.32 1.36 -25.86
N TRP A 117 17.53 2.00 -24.72
CA TRP A 117 17.16 1.47 -23.40
C TRP A 117 16.38 2.48 -22.58
N ARG A 118 15.59 2.00 -21.65
CA ARG A 118 14.92 2.82 -20.62
C ARG A 118 15.41 2.39 -19.25
N ALA A 119 16.08 3.31 -18.56
CA ALA A 119 16.42 3.20 -17.15
C ALA A 119 15.34 3.90 -16.35
N ALA A 120 14.84 3.29 -15.29
CA ALA A 120 13.77 3.91 -14.49
C ALA A 120 13.98 3.67 -13.00
N LEU A 121 13.54 4.64 -12.20
CA LEU A 121 13.44 4.53 -10.75
C LEU A 121 11.99 4.68 -10.33
N GLN A 122 11.47 3.69 -9.61
CA GLN A 122 10.15 3.76 -9.02
C GLN A 122 10.08 4.90 -8.01
N LEU A 123 9.14 5.83 -8.22
CA LEU A 123 9.02 7.07 -7.45
C LEU A 123 8.29 6.89 -6.11
N VAL A 124 7.36 5.92 -6.03
CA VAL A 124 6.52 5.70 -4.85
C VAL A 124 6.41 4.21 -4.56
N ASN A 125 6.48 3.85 -3.29
CA ASN A 125 6.14 2.53 -2.77
C ASN A 125 5.46 2.68 -1.40
N ARG A 126 5.15 1.59 -0.71
CA ARG A 126 4.51 1.61 0.63
C ARG A 126 5.34 2.36 1.70
N ALA A 127 6.64 2.51 1.52
CA ALA A 127 7.51 3.28 2.43
C ALA A 127 7.48 4.80 2.17
N GLY A 128 6.84 5.23 1.07
CA GLY A 128 6.69 6.63 0.70
C GLY A 128 7.33 7.00 -0.64
N ALA A 129 7.32 8.30 -0.94
CA ALA A 129 7.91 8.86 -2.15
C ALA A 129 9.44 8.93 -2.08
N VAL A 130 10.08 8.83 -3.26
CA VAL A 130 11.53 9.03 -3.41
C VAL A 130 11.95 10.42 -2.92
N SER A 131 13.11 10.49 -2.27
CA SER A 131 13.71 11.77 -1.90
C SER A 131 14.38 12.45 -3.10
N GLU A 132 14.51 13.77 -3.04
CA GLU A 132 15.22 14.54 -4.06
C GLU A 132 16.68 14.08 -4.21
N ALA A 133 17.36 13.83 -3.08
CA ALA A 133 18.73 13.35 -3.08
C ALA A 133 18.89 11.99 -3.80
N GLU A 134 17.99 11.07 -3.53
CA GLU A 134 17.97 9.75 -4.16
C GLU A 134 17.69 9.84 -5.67
N LEU A 135 16.80 10.74 -6.08
CA LEU A 135 16.50 10.94 -7.50
C LEU A 135 17.67 11.58 -8.25
N ILE A 136 18.37 12.58 -7.64
CA ILE A 136 19.58 13.19 -8.18
C ILE A 136 20.67 12.12 -8.35
N GLU A 137 20.86 11.29 -7.34
CA GLU A 137 21.86 10.25 -7.34
C GLU A 137 21.58 9.22 -8.45
N PHE A 138 20.34 8.73 -8.54
CA PHE A 138 19.94 7.80 -9.60
C PHE A 138 20.20 8.41 -10.99
N ARG A 139 19.82 9.66 -11.21
CA ARG A 139 20.04 10.35 -12.47
C ARG A 139 21.53 10.45 -12.81
N SER A 140 22.37 10.83 -11.85
CA SER A 140 23.82 10.95 -12.04
C SER A 140 24.46 9.62 -12.40
N GLU A 141 24.04 8.51 -11.73
CA GLU A 141 24.52 7.17 -12.05
C GLU A 141 24.14 6.74 -13.47
N VAL A 142 22.90 7.04 -13.89
CA VAL A 142 22.43 6.71 -15.25
C VAL A 142 23.13 7.57 -16.30
N GLU A 143 23.39 8.87 -16.04
CA GLU A 143 24.15 9.75 -16.92
C GLU A 143 25.61 9.27 -17.08
N THR A 144 26.22 8.78 -16.00
CA THR A 144 27.57 8.19 -16.01
C THR A 144 27.59 6.89 -16.82
N LEU A 145 26.60 6.02 -16.62
CA LEU A 145 26.41 4.80 -17.40
C LEU A 145 26.25 5.12 -18.89
N ALA A 146 25.43 6.10 -19.22
CA ALA A 146 25.21 6.51 -20.63
C ALA A 146 26.50 7.02 -21.28
N ALA A 147 27.28 7.83 -20.56
CA ALA A 147 28.58 8.32 -21.03
C ALA A 147 29.56 7.16 -21.28
N HIS A 148 29.58 6.15 -20.39
CA HIS A 148 30.41 4.95 -20.56
C HIS A 148 30.00 4.12 -21.80
N LEU A 149 28.71 4.06 -22.10
CA LEU A 149 28.16 3.33 -23.26
C LEU A 149 28.16 4.15 -24.57
N GLY A 150 28.55 5.42 -24.53
CA GLY A 150 28.44 6.34 -25.68
C GLY A 150 26.98 6.63 -26.09
N ALA A 151 26.06 6.56 -25.14
CA ALA A 151 24.64 6.84 -25.34
C ALA A 151 24.28 8.29 -24.95
N SER A 152 23.27 8.84 -25.60
CA SER A 152 22.65 10.11 -25.21
C SER A 152 21.51 9.86 -24.20
N VAL A 153 21.28 10.83 -23.31
CA VAL A 153 20.27 10.77 -22.27
C VAL A 153 19.14 11.76 -22.54
N SER A 154 17.90 11.31 -22.41
CA SER A 154 16.73 12.15 -22.35
C SER A 154 15.90 11.77 -21.13
N ALA A 155 15.63 12.74 -20.26
CA ALA A 155 14.94 12.55 -18.99
C ALA A 155 13.89 13.64 -18.76
N PRO A 156 12.80 13.33 -18.06
CA PRO A 156 11.83 14.34 -17.64
C PRO A 156 12.45 15.32 -16.62
N GLU A 157 11.77 16.41 -16.39
CA GLU A 157 12.16 17.41 -15.41
C GLU A 157 11.97 16.84 -13.99
N MET A 158 13.03 16.86 -13.16
CA MET A 158 13.05 16.20 -11.85
C MET A 158 12.06 16.81 -10.86
N ARG A 159 11.90 18.13 -10.87
CA ARG A 159 10.99 18.81 -9.96
C ARG A 159 9.55 18.39 -10.21
N ALA A 160 9.12 18.33 -11.47
CA ALA A 160 7.80 17.88 -11.86
C ALA A 160 7.57 16.39 -11.45
N ALA A 161 8.60 15.56 -11.63
CA ALA A 161 8.55 14.16 -11.20
C ALA A 161 8.38 14.01 -9.68
N LEU A 162 9.11 14.82 -8.88
CA LEU A 162 9.00 14.81 -7.41
C LEU A 162 7.64 15.36 -6.93
N GLU A 163 7.11 16.39 -7.57
CA GLU A 163 5.77 16.90 -7.26
C GLU A 163 4.69 15.86 -7.56
N GLY A 164 4.77 15.18 -8.71
CA GLY A 164 3.89 14.07 -9.07
C GLY A 164 4.01 12.88 -8.12
N ALA A 165 5.25 12.55 -7.71
CA ALA A 165 5.49 11.47 -6.74
C ALA A 165 4.83 11.75 -5.38
N ARG A 166 4.90 12.98 -4.87
CA ARG A 166 4.26 13.36 -3.59
C ARG A 166 2.74 13.28 -3.67
N GLU A 167 2.16 13.69 -4.79
CA GLU A 167 0.70 13.60 -4.98
C GLU A 167 0.26 12.12 -5.10
N LEU A 168 1.01 11.31 -5.85
CA LEU A 168 0.75 9.86 -5.95
C LEU A 168 0.88 9.18 -4.58
N ASP A 169 1.93 9.50 -3.82
CA ASP A 169 2.17 8.97 -2.47
C ASP A 169 0.99 9.26 -1.54
N ARG A 170 0.47 10.49 -1.57
CA ARG A 170 -0.71 10.87 -0.80
C ARG A 170 -1.94 10.03 -1.18
N VAL A 171 -2.22 9.86 -2.47
CA VAL A 171 -3.35 9.02 -2.92
C VAL A 171 -3.14 7.56 -2.54
N CYS A 172 -1.91 7.04 -2.65
CA CYS A 172 -1.57 5.69 -2.21
C CYS A 172 -1.81 5.52 -0.71
N ALA A 173 -1.35 6.45 0.12
CA ALA A 173 -1.56 6.41 1.57
C ALA A 173 -3.04 6.44 1.95
N ASP A 174 -3.85 7.28 1.27
CA ASP A 174 -5.30 7.34 1.48
C ASP A 174 -6.04 6.07 1.01
N SER A 175 -5.43 5.31 0.09
CA SER A 175 -6.01 4.11 -0.52
C SER A 175 -5.48 2.79 0.07
N ASP A 176 -4.41 2.82 0.87
CA ASP A 176 -3.82 1.62 1.51
C ASP A 176 -4.69 1.16 2.69
N ILE A 177 -5.82 0.57 2.36
CA ILE A 177 -6.87 0.16 3.29
C ILE A 177 -6.96 -1.37 3.33
N GLN A 178 -7.07 -1.91 4.55
CA GLN A 178 -7.48 -3.28 4.78
C GLN A 178 -8.88 -3.29 5.40
N VAL A 179 -9.73 -4.18 4.90
CA VAL A 179 -11.06 -4.43 5.48
C VAL A 179 -11.02 -5.72 6.24
N ALA A 180 -11.41 -5.68 7.51
CA ALA A 180 -11.56 -6.84 8.36
C ALA A 180 -13.03 -7.06 8.75
N LEU A 181 -13.49 -8.30 8.64
CA LEU A 181 -14.79 -8.75 9.13
C LEU A 181 -14.53 -9.83 10.19
N HIS A 182 -15.11 -9.69 11.38
CA HIS A 182 -14.91 -10.63 12.46
C HIS A 182 -16.15 -11.47 12.69
N VAL A 183 -16.00 -12.78 12.71
CA VAL A 183 -17.04 -13.72 13.18
C VAL A 183 -16.68 -14.11 14.60
N VAL A 184 -17.49 -13.67 15.58
CA VAL A 184 -17.26 -13.88 17.02
C VAL A 184 -18.33 -14.74 17.65
N GLY A 185 -18.01 -15.39 18.78
CA GLY A 185 -18.95 -16.17 19.57
C GLY A 185 -19.04 -17.65 19.19
N ALA A 186 -18.08 -18.17 18.42
CA ALA A 186 -18.04 -19.57 18.07
C ALA A 186 -16.60 -20.11 18.05
N SER A 187 -16.40 -21.33 18.53
CA SER A 187 -15.14 -22.04 18.31
C SER A 187 -15.12 -22.55 16.88
N LEU A 188 -14.46 -21.80 16.00
CA LEU A 188 -14.46 -22.06 14.56
C LEU A 188 -13.16 -22.73 14.12
N ASP A 189 -13.28 -23.87 13.49
CA ASP A 189 -12.27 -24.42 12.59
C ASP A 189 -12.77 -24.37 11.13
N PRO A 190 -12.77 -23.17 10.50
CA PRO A 190 -13.31 -23.01 9.17
C PRO A 190 -12.45 -23.76 8.16
N GLN A 191 -12.99 -24.79 7.57
CA GLN A 191 -12.45 -25.44 6.37
C GLN A 191 -12.86 -24.60 5.15
N LEU A 192 -12.36 -23.38 5.08
CA LEU A 192 -12.52 -22.54 3.90
C LEU A 192 -11.46 -22.97 2.89
N GLY A 193 -11.89 -23.39 1.70
CA GLY A 193 -10.99 -23.61 0.56
C GLY A 193 -10.24 -22.35 0.16
N GLU A 194 -9.56 -22.36 -0.97
CA GLU A 194 -8.87 -21.19 -1.50
C GLU A 194 -9.84 -20.01 -1.67
N GLN A 195 -9.55 -18.90 -1.01
CA GLN A 195 -10.39 -17.71 -0.95
C GLN A 195 -9.62 -16.48 -1.45
N PRO A 196 -10.30 -15.47 -2.03
CA PRO A 196 -9.66 -14.22 -2.45
C PRO A 196 -9.38 -13.26 -1.27
N PHE A 197 -9.48 -13.72 -0.04
CA PHE A 197 -9.22 -12.98 1.21
C PHE A 197 -8.49 -13.87 2.21
N GLN A 198 -7.84 -13.26 3.18
CA GLN A 198 -7.12 -13.98 4.24
C GLN A 198 -8.09 -14.39 5.36
N VAL A 199 -7.81 -15.52 5.99
CA VAL A 199 -8.57 -16.04 7.14
C VAL A 199 -7.61 -16.19 8.31
N VAL A 200 -7.84 -15.41 9.37
CA VAL A 200 -7.03 -15.45 10.59
C VAL A 200 -7.88 -16.00 11.74
N ARG A 201 -7.42 -17.07 12.35
CA ARG A 201 -8.07 -17.67 13.54
C ARG A 201 -7.76 -16.82 14.76
N ARG A 202 -8.77 -16.66 15.63
CA ARG A 202 -8.68 -16.05 16.96
C ARG A 202 -9.21 -17.01 18.02
N GLU A 203 -8.95 -16.72 19.28
CA GLU A 203 -9.47 -17.52 20.41
C GLU A 203 -11.01 -17.49 20.48
N ASP A 204 -11.62 -16.39 20.11
CA ASP A 204 -13.07 -16.12 20.19
C ASP A 204 -13.78 -16.19 18.82
N GLY A 205 -13.06 -16.59 17.74
CA GLY A 205 -13.66 -16.66 16.41
C GLY A 205 -12.68 -16.60 15.25
N VAL A 206 -13.07 -15.94 14.16
CA VAL A 206 -12.30 -15.83 12.92
C VAL A 206 -12.35 -14.40 12.40
N THR A 207 -11.24 -13.90 11.89
CA THR A 207 -11.15 -12.65 11.14
C THR A 207 -10.91 -12.93 9.67
N LEU A 208 -11.75 -12.37 8.80
CA LEU A 208 -11.60 -12.34 7.35
C LEU A 208 -10.98 -11.01 6.98
N ILE A 209 -9.87 -10.99 6.24
CA ILE A 209 -9.12 -9.78 5.90
C ILE A 209 -8.99 -9.67 4.40
N LEU A 210 -9.30 -8.49 3.86
CA LEU A 210 -9.16 -8.13 2.46
C LEU A 210 -8.27 -6.90 2.34
N ASP A 211 -7.16 -7.02 1.64
CA ASP A 211 -6.31 -5.88 1.27
C ASP A 211 -6.85 -5.27 -0.02
N VAL A 212 -7.35 -4.04 0.08
CA VAL A 212 -8.14 -3.39 -0.98
C VAL A 212 -7.35 -3.20 -2.26
N VAL A 213 -6.11 -2.75 -2.13
CA VAL A 213 -5.31 -2.31 -3.29
C VAL A 213 -4.66 -3.45 -4.06
N VAL A 214 -4.33 -4.53 -3.37
CA VAL A 214 -3.68 -5.70 -4.00
C VAL A 214 -4.65 -6.80 -4.41
N THR A 215 -5.94 -6.68 -4.04
CA THR A 215 -6.94 -7.69 -4.36
C THR A 215 -7.52 -7.48 -5.76
N PRO A 216 -7.37 -8.46 -6.67
CA PRO A 216 -8.00 -8.40 -7.98
C PRO A 216 -9.53 -8.54 -7.84
N GLN A 217 -10.27 -7.90 -8.77
CA GLN A 217 -11.75 -7.93 -8.77
C GLN A 217 -12.36 -7.59 -7.41
N LEU A 218 -11.89 -6.51 -6.80
CA LEU A 218 -12.18 -6.09 -5.42
C LEU A 218 -13.64 -6.29 -5.00
N GLY A 219 -14.61 -5.83 -5.81
CA GLY A 219 -16.04 -5.95 -5.49
C GLY A 219 -16.48 -7.40 -5.29
N ARG A 220 -16.09 -8.30 -6.21
CA ARG A 220 -16.42 -9.74 -6.11
C ARG A 220 -15.74 -10.40 -4.92
N SER A 221 -14.48 -10.04 -4.66
CA SER A 221 -13.71 -10.57 -3.53
C SER A 221 -14.33 -10.14 -2.20
N TYR A 222 -14.77 -8.88 -2.11
CA TYR A 222 -15.50 -8.39 -0.94
C TYR A 222 -16.86 -9.08 -0.76
N GLU A 223 -17.66 -9.24 -1.83
CA GLU A 223 -18.93 -9.97 -1.77
C GLU A 223 -18.74 -11.42 -1.31
N ALA A 224 -17.70 -12.10 -1.79
CA ALA A 224 -17.33 -13.44 -1.34
C ALA A 224 -16.98 -13.46 0.15
N MET A 225 -16.18 -12.49 0.62
CA MET A 225 -15.81 -12.34 2.02
C MET A 225 -17.02 -12.07 2.92
N ALA A 226 -17.89 -11.14 2.52
CA ALA A 226 -19.11 -10.82 3.28
C ALA A 226 -20.09 -12.01 3.35
N ARG A 227 -20.21 -12.78 2.28
CA ARG A 227 -21.00 -14.01 2.24
C ARG A 227 -20.40 -15.06 3.19
N ALA A 228 -19.11 -15.34 3.05
CA ALA A 228 -18.42 -16.30 3.92
C ALA A 228 -18.54 -15.95 5.40
N GLY A 229 -18.41 -14.66 5.75
CA GLY A 229 -18.59 -14.19 7.13
C GLY A 229 -20.00 -14.43 7.67
N ARG A 230 -21.04 -14.17 6.87
CA ARG A 230 -22.43 -14.45 7.26
C ARG A 230 -22.71 -15.94 7.39
N ASP A 231 -22.24 -16.73 6.45
CA ASP A 231 -22.46 -18.20 6.45
C ASP A 231 -21.76 -18.83 7.66
N LEU A 232 -20.53 -18.40 7.99
CA LEU A 232 -19.82 -18.85 9.19
C LEU A 232 -20.57 -18.45 10.46
N ALA A 233 -21.04 -17.21 10.57
CA ALA A 233 -21.79 -16.74 11.72
C ALA A 233 -23.09 -17.55 11.90
N ALA A 234 -23.84 -17.79 10.82
CA ALA A 234 -25.08 -18.57 10.84
C ALA A 234 -24.85 -20.05 11.20
N ALA A 235 -23.82 -20.67 10.60
CA ALA A 235 -23.53 -22.09 10.81
C ALA A 235 -23.10 -22.43 12.26
N HIS A 236 -22.46 -21.47 12.94
CA HIS A 236 -21.86 -21.71 14.26
C HIS A 236 -22.50 -20.89 15.39
N GLY A 237 -23.64 -20.22 15.14
CA GLY A 237 -24.33 -19.43 16.15
C GLY A 237 -23.55 -18.18 16.62
N GLY A 238 -22.59 -17.73 15.79
CA GLY A 238 -21.80 -16.55 16.04
C GLY A 238 -22.44 -15.25 15.52
N ARG A 239 -21.70 -14.16 15.58
CA ARG A 239 -22.10 -12.85 15.05
C ARG A 239 -21.01 -12.26 14.15
N LEU A 240 -21.41 -11.65 13.05
CA LEU A 240 -20.51 -10.88 12.20
C LEU A 240 -20.43 -9.46 12.74
N VAL A 241 -19.21 -8.99 13.04
CA VAL A 241 -18.97 -7.67 13.66
C VAL A 241 -17.79 -6.95 13.00
N ASP A 242 -17.73 -5.63 13.19
CA ASP A 242 -16.59 -4.79 12.82
C ASP A 242 -15.46 -4.83 13.87
N ASP A 243 -14.36 -4.08 13.63
CA ASP A 243 -13.23 -3.93 14.57
C ASP A 243 -13.63 -3.38 15.95
N ARG A 244 -14.79 -2.72 16.05
CA ARG A 244 -15.32 -2.14 17.30
C ARG A 244 -16.32 -3.08 17.99
N GLY A 245 -16.60 -4.25 17.39
CA GLY A 245 -17.56 -5.22 17.91
C GLY A 245 -19.04 -4.89 17.58
N ASN A 246 -19.30 -3.90 16.69
CA ASN A 246 -20.65 -3.59 16.24
C ASN A 246 -21.12 -4.64 15.25
N ALA A 247 -22.37 -5.09 15.36
CA ALA A 247 -22.95 -6.04 14.43
C ALA A 247 -23.02 -5.46 12.99
N LEU A 248 -22.57 -6.21 12.02
CA LEU A 248 -22.61 -5.87 10.61
C LEU A 248 -23.87 -6.47 9.98
N ASP A 249 -24.89 -5.64 9.80
CA ASP A 249 -26.09 -5.98 9.03
C ASP A 249 -25.86 -5.80 7.51
N GLU A 250 -26.85 -6.13 6.70
CA GLU A 250 -26.76 -6.00 5.24
C GLU A 250 -26.51 -4.55 4.81
N ARG A 251 -27.07 -3.58 5.52
CA ARG A 251 -26.90 -2.16 5.22
C ARG A 251 -25.46 -1.71 5.50
N ALA A 252 -24.89 -2.14 6.61
CA ALA A 252 -23.49 -1.85 6.95
C ALA A 252 -22.52 -2.48 5.95
N LEU A 253 -22.75 -3.74 5.57
CA LEU A 253 -21.96 -4.43 4.54
C LEU A 253 -22.07 -3.73 3.17
N ALA A 254 -23.26 -3.29 2.77
CA ALA A 254 -23.46 -2.56 1.53
C ALA A 254 -22.75 -1.19 1.56
N ALA A 255 -22.74 -0.49 2.70
CA ALA A 255 -22.02 0.77 2.88
C ALA A 255 -20.51 0.59 2.73
N ILE A 256 -19.93 -0.46 3.33
CA ILE A 256 -18.51 -0.81 3.14
C ILE A 256 -18.24 -1.08 1.65
N GLY A 257 -19.06 -1.89 0.99
CA GLY A 257 -18.91 -2.19 -0.45
C GLY A 257 -18.90 -0.91 -1.31
N ALA A 258 -19.77 0.05 -1.02
CA ALA A 258 -19.80 1.34 -1.72
C ALA A 258 -18.51 2.17 -1.49
N GLN A 259 -17.95 2.15 -0.28
CA GLN A 259 -16.67 2.80 0.01
C GLN A 259 -15.51 2.15 -0.75
N LEU A 260 -15.47 0.82 -0.80
CA LEU A 260 -14.45 0.09 -1.56
C LEU A 260 -14.51 0.41 -3.05
N GLU A 261 -15.72 0.52 -3.60
CA GLU A 261 -15.90 0.93 -5.00
C GLU A 261 -15.43 2.36 -5.25
N ALA A 262 -15.64 3.29 -4.31
CA ALA A 262 -15.11 4.66 -4.42
C ALA A 262 -13.56 4.68 -4.42
N VAL A 263 -12.92 3.89 -3.55
CA VAL A 263 -11.45 3.74 -3.55
C VAL A 263 -10.96 3.15 -4.88
N ARG A 264 -11.60 2.09 -5.37
CA ARG A 264 -11.27 1.48 -6.66
C ARG A 264 -11.37 2.49 -7.80
N GLN A 265 -12.42 3.33 -7.82
CA GLN A 265 -12.60 4.36 -8.85
C GLN A 265 -11.53 5.45 -8.76
N THR A 266 -11.13 5.86 -7.56
CA THR A 266 -10.04 6.82 -7.36
C THR A 266 -8.73 6.29 -7.95
N LEU A 267 -8.36 5.06 -7.65
CA LEU A 267 -7.17 4.42 -8.21
C LEU A 267 -7.27 4.22 -9.72
N ALA A 268 -8.42 3.78 -10.22
CA ALA A 268 -8.67 3.62 -11.64
C ALA A 268 -8.55 4.94 -12.42
N GLY A 269 -8.95 6.08 -11.81
CA GLY A 269 -8.76 7.42 -12.36
C GLY A 269 -7.28 7.80 -12.58
N LEU A 270 -6.36 7.19 -11.83
CA LEU A 270 -4.91 7.29 -12.01
C LEU A 270 -4.34 6.19 -12.93
N GLY A 271 -5.20 5.34 -13.50
CA GLY A 271 -4.81 4.18 -14.28
C GLY A 271 -4.19 3.05 -13.46
N ILE A 272 -4.48 3.01 -12.16
CA ILE A 272 -4.03 1.97 -11.23
C ILE A 272 -5.22 1.06 -10.94
N GLU A 273 -5.26 -0.12 -11.55
CA GLU A 273 -6.28 -1.12 -11.25
C GLU A 273 -5.88 -1.94 -10.02
N THR A 274 -6.83 -2.17 -9.10
CA THR A 274 -6.60 -3.00 -7.91
C THR A 274 -6.20 -4.42 -8.32
N GLY A 275 -5.19 -4.98 -7.65
CA GLY A 275 -4.63 -6.29 -7.98
C GLY A 275 -3.80 -6.34 -9.26
N SER A 276 -3.63 -5.23 -9.96
CA SER A 276 -2.77 -5.17 -11.15
C SER A 276 -1.28 -5.25 -10.76
N PRO A 277 -0.39 -5.63 -11.69
CA PRO A 277 1.05 -5.60 -11.45
C PRO A 277 1.55 -4.23 -10.98
N LEU A 278 0.94 -3.14 -11.44
CA LEU A 278 1.27 -1.79 -11.04
C LEU A 278 0.85 -1.51 -9.58
N ALA A 279 -0.36 -1.90 -9.20
CA ALA A 279 -0.82 -1.81 -7.80
C ALA A 279 0.09 -2.64 -6.87
N LEU A 280 0.43 -3.87 -7.25
CA LEU A 280 1.35 -4.71 -6.47
C LEU A 280 2.73 -4.08 -6.29
N ARG A 281 3.23 -3.32 -7.28
CA ARG A 281 4.51 -2.58 -7.15
C ARG A 281 4.40 -1.40 -6.18
N LEU A 282 3.32 -0.63 -6.26
CA LEU A 282 3.13 0.57 -5.44
C LEU A 282 2.92 0.24 -3.96
N PHE A 283 2.24 -0.88 -3.70
CA PHE A 283 1.86 -1.28 -2.34
C PHE A 283 2.68 -2.49 -1.81
N SER A 284 3.88 -2.69 -2.35
CA SER A 284 4.83 -3.72 -1.89
C SER A 284 5.85 -3.19 -0.89
#